data_34fe787e2041397be06368d85a499361
#
_entry.id   34fe787e2041397be06368d85a499361
#
_cell.length_a   1.000
_cell.length_b   1.000
_cell.length_c   1.000
_cell.angle_alpha   90.00
_cell.angle_beta   90.00
_cell.angle_gamma   90.00
#
_symmetry.space_group_name_H-M   'P 1'
#
loop_
_entity.id
_entity.type
_entity.pdbx_description
1 polymer ?
#
loop_
_entity_poly.entity_id
_entity_poly.type
_entity_poly.pdbx_seq_one_letter_code
_entity_poly.pdbx_strand_id
1 'polypeptide(L)'
;MYAPTSYLPQAVGIRIADLFTDRPMVLAYAGRIANMLMFGLFFFFAIRLTPVGKNFLVLLGLVPVNIQSANSTSADALALALTVALAAFVLAMRYKQKEVMSRRQLIWMYVLTGFLCLCKVVYMPFCLLLFLIPKERFKSRKNYWFHVACAGAVILILSFGWLAIASRYLCESQPGVDTAAQLMGILKDPAAFVLTFVRSLDNFGVTYLTEMIGSNLGWLNIPVCALLAIGYLLILVLQVSGNDDMSGIRLNLPVKSILGGVSLLVFALIFVTLYGQWTAYGYDKILGVQGRYFLPLLFPLILALKPKRFAEGAGEIPWGLFLGAWSIDLCVYATLFVQALCRFA
;
A
#
# COMPACT_ATOMS: atom_id res chain seq x y z
N MET A 1 8.00 -11.87 5.15
CA MET A 1 7.02 -12.76 5.79
C MET A 1 5.85 -11.98 6.33
N TYR A 2 4.64 -12.49 6.12
CA TYR A 2 3.42 -11.88 6.61
C TYR A 2 3.07 -12.45 7.98
N ALA A 3 2.66 -11.61 8.92
CA ALA A 3 2.08 -12.08 10.16
C ALA A 3 0.64 -12.61 9.92
N PRO A 4 0.12 -13.51 10.78
CA PRO A 4 -1.25 -14.02 10.68
C PRO A 4 -2.32 -12.92 10.62
N THR A 5 -2.04 -11.76 11.22
CA THR A 5 -2.91 -10.57 11.16
C THR A 5 -3.23 -10.11 9.75
N SER A 6 -2.34 -10.35 8.77
CA SER A 6 -2.57 -10.03 7.36
C SER A 6 -3.71 -10.81 6.74
N TYR A 7 -4.04 -11.96 7.31
CA TYR A 7 -5.08 -12.89 6.85
C TYR A 7 -6.31 -12.91 7.77
N LEU A 8 -6.35 -12.00 8.75
CA LEU A 8 -7.45 -11.96 9.72
C LEU A 8 -8.84 -11.79 9.08
N PRO A 9 -9.04 -10.87 8.10
CA PRO A 9 -10.35 -10.74 7.46
C PRO A 9 -10.81 -12.03 6.79
N GLN A 10 -9.91 -12.68 6.06
CA GLN A 10 -10.18 -13.94 5.37
C GLN A 10 -10.50 -15.05 6.37
N ALA A 11 -9.70 -15.17 7.43
CA ALA A 11 -9.90 -16.16 8.47
C ALA A 11 -11.27 -15.99 9.18
N VAL A 12 -11.67 -14.74 9.44
CA VAL A 12 -12.99 -14.44 10.02
C VAL A 12 -14.11 -14.85 9.06
N GLY A 13 -14.01 -14.51 7.77
CA GLY A 13 -15.00 -14.89 6.77
C GLY A 13 -15.13 -16.42 6.63
N ILE A 14 -14.01 -17.12 6.56
CA ILE A 14 -13.97 -18.59 6.52
C ILE A 14 -14.63 -19.18 7.78
N ARG A 15 -14.25 -18.68 8.97
CA ARG A 15 -14.78 -19.20 10.24
C ARG A 15 -16.28 -18.98 10.38
N ILE A 16 -16.81 -17.86 9.90
CA ILE A 16 -18.25 -17.62 9.88
C ILE A 16 -18.96 -18.61 8.95
N ALA A 17 -18.43 -18.83 7.75
CA ALA A 17 -19.03 -19.77 6.81
C ALA A 17 -18.94 -21.23 7.28
N ASP A 18 -17.88 -21.61 7.96
CA ASP A 18 -17.65 -22.91 8.56
C ASP A 18 -18.71 -23.32 9.61
N LEU A 19 -19.42 -22.34 10.18
CA LEU A 19 -20.56 -22.61 11.07
C LEU A 19 -21.80 -23.17 10.33
N PHE A 20 -21.85 -23.02 9.00
CA PHE A 20 -23.01 -23.40 8.17
C PHE A 20 -22.71 -24.47 7.14
N THR A 21 -21.44 -24.65 6.76
CA THR A 21 -21.03 -25.61 5.72
C THR A 21 -19.54 -25.91 5.79
N ASP A 22 -19.20 -27.13 5.45
CA ASP A 22 -17.83 -27.64 5.28
C ASP A 22 -17.34 -27.65 3.81
N ARG A 23 -18.17 -27.13 2.88
CA ARG A 23 -17.85 -27.13 1.45
C ARG A 23 -16.67 -26.21 1.15
N PRO A 24 -15.51 -26.69 0.64
CA PRO A 24 -14.29 -25.90 0.47
C PRO A 24 -14.48 -24.67 -0.41
N MET A 25 -15.30 -24.76 -1.47
CA MET A 25 -15.58 -23.64 -2.36
C MET A 25 -16.31 -22.50 -1.63
N VAL A 26 -17.29 -22.81 -0.79
CA VAL A 26 -18.03 -21.80 -0.02
C VAL A 26 -17.10 -21.11 0.97
N LEU A 27 -16.26 -21.87 1.67
CA LEU A 27 -15.27 -21.35 2.60
C LEU A 27 -14.27 -20.41 1.89
N ALA A 28 -13.77 -20.82 0.71
CA ALA A 28 -12.85 -20.00 -0.08
C ALA A 28 -13.49 -18.67 -0.52
N TYR A 29 -14.74 -18.69 -1.01
CA TYR A 29 -15.46 -17.48 -1.37
C TYR A 29 -15.80 -16.59 -0.17
N ALA A 30 -16.16 -17.17 0.97
CA ALA A 30 -16.40 -16.42 2.21
C ALA A 30 -15.15 -15.65 2.65
N GLY A 31 -13.97 -16.25 2.58
CA GLY A 31 -12.71 -15.56 2.86
C GLY A 31 -12.44 -14.41 1.88
N ARG A 32 -12.70 -14.59 0.59
CA ARG A 32 -12.56 -13.56 -0.45
C ARG A 32 -13.51 -12.39 -0.23
N ILE A 33 -14.79 -12.68 0.05
CA ILE A 33 -15.82 -11.68 0.33
C ILE A 33 -15.44 -10.86 1.57
N ALA A 34 -15.01 -11.51 2.64
CA ALA A 34 -14.59 -10.83 3.85
C ALA A 34 -13.39 -9.90 3.61
N ASN A 35 -12.41 -10.32 2.79
CA ASN A 35 -11.28 -9.49 2.41
C ASN A 35 -11.71 -8.27 1.58
N MET A 36 -12.62 -8.47 0.61
CA MET A 36 -13.18 -7.40 -0.21
C MET A 36 -13.97 -6.38 0.63
N LEU A 37 -14.82 -6.86 1.54
CA LEU A 37 -15.58 -5.99 2.45
C LEU A 37 -14.67 -5.17 3.35
N MET A 38 -13.64 -5.79 3.92
CA MET A 38 -12.62 -5.10 4.72
C MET A 38 -11.92 -4.01 3.89
N PHE A 39 -11.45 -4.34 2.69
CA PHE A 39 -10.79 -3.40 1.79
C PHE A 39 -11.69 -2.20 1.47
N GLY A 40 -12.92 -2.45 1.04
CA GLY A 40 -13.90 -1.40 0.75
C GLY A 40 -14.22 -0.52 1.96
N LEU A 41 -14.35 -1.13 3.15
CA LEU A 41 -14.62 -0.40 4.39
C LEU A 41 -13.48 0.55 4.77
N PHE A 42 -12.23 0.07 4.70
CA PHE A 42 -11.06 0.92 4.99
C PHE A 42 -10.91 2.05 3.97
N PHE A 43 -11.09 1.79 2.68
CA PHE A 43 -11.08 2.83 1.65
C PHE A 43 -12.21 3.83 1.85
N PHE A 44 -13.43 3.38 2.15
CA PHE A 44 -14.56 4.26 2.45
C PHE A 44 -14.24 5.21 3.61
N PHE A 45 -13.73 4.69 4.72
CA PHE A 45 -13.36 5.54 5.86
C PHE A 45 -12.17 6.45 5.53
N ALA A 46 -11.17 5.98 4.80
CA ALA A 46 -10.03 6.79 4.38
C ALA A 46 -10.47 7.97 3.50
N ILE A 47 -11.33 7.74 2.49
CA ILE A 47 -11.90 8.77 1.62
C ILE A 47 -12.73 9.78 2.43
N ARG A 48 -13.51 9.30 3.41
CA ARG A 48 -14.31 10.18 4.28
C ARG A 48 -13.44 11.01 5.24
N LEU A 49 -12.38 10.44 5.75
CA LEU A 49 -11.48 11.08 6.72
C LEU A 49 -10.53 12.06 6.05
N THR A 50 -9.92 11.70 4.92
CA THR A 50 -8.92 12.56 4.30
C THR A 50 -9.47 13.96 3.98
N PRO A 51 -8.71 15.03 4.27
CA PRO A 51 -9.08 16.37 3.84
C PRO A 51 -8.76 16.65 2.36
N VAL A 52 -7.84 15.89 1.77
CA VAL A 52 -7.29 16.09 0.42
C VAL A 52 -7.14 14.77 -0.32
N GLY A 53 -7.21 14.78 -1.65
CA GLY A 53 -6.94 13.61 -2.50
C GLY A 53 -8.05 12.54 -2.48
N LYS A 54 -9.30 12.90 -2.24
CA LYS A 54 -10.43 11.96 -2.17
C LYS A 54 -10.66 11.22 -3.48
N ASN A 55 -10.75 11.96 -4.59
CA ASN A 55 -10.98 11.37 -5.92
C ASN A 55 -9.82 10.48 -6.33
N PHE A 56 -8.57 10.88 -6.00
CA PHE A 56 -7.42 10.03 -6.20
C PHE A 56 -7.53 8.71 -5.41
N LEU A 57 -7.98 8.75 -4.16
CA LEU A 57 -8.20 7.53 -3.37
C LEU A 57 -9.30 6.64 -3.95
N VAL A 58 -10.37 7.21 -4.50
CA VAL A 58 -11.40 6.42 -5.21
C VAL A 58 -10.77 5.68 -6.39
N LEU A 59 -10.06 6.40 -7.26
CA LEU A 59 -9.38 5.80 -8.41
C LEU A 59 -8.31 4.79 -7.98
N LEU A 60 -7.53 5.07 -6.94
CA LEU A 60 -6.56 4.14 -6.41
C LEU A 60 -7.22 2.84 -5.91
N GLY A 61 -8.36 2.94 -5.24
CA GLY A 61 -9.12 1.77 -4.79
C GLY A 61 -9.66 0.92 -5.94
N LEU A 62 -9.97 1.56 -7.06
CA LEU A 62 -10.51 0.91 -8.27
C LEU A 62 -9.42 0.39 -9.23
N VAL A 63 -8.13 0.59 -8.96
CA VAL A 63 -7.06 0.01 -9.79
C VAL A 63 -7.29 -1.50 -9.94
N PRO A 64 -7.26 -2.07 -11.18
CA PRO A 64 -7.60 -3.48 -11.43
C PRO A 64 -6.89 -4.49 -10.53
N VAL A 65 -5.59 -4.31 -10.29
CA VAL A 65 -4.84 -5.20 -9.39
C VAL A 65 -5.27 -5.08 -7.93
N ASN A 66 -5.79 -3.92 -7.49
CA ASN A 66 -6.33 -3.73 -6.15
C ASN A 66 -7.66 -4.45 -5.97
N ILE A 67 -8.55 -4.35 -6.95
CA ILE A 67 -9.81 -5.09 -6.96
C ILE A 67 -9.54 -6.60 -6.97
N GLN A 68 -8.58 -7.06 -7.78
CA GLN A 68 -8.15 -8.46 -7.77
C GLN A 68 -7.61 -8.89 -6.41
N SER A 69 -6.73 -8.09 -5.81
CA SER A 69 -6.14 -8.41 -4.49
C SER A 69 -7.20 -8.43 -3.38
N ALA A 70 -8.17 -7.51 -3.44
CA ALA A 70 -9.29 -7.46 -2.51
C ALA A 70 -10.22 -8.67 -2.66
N ASN A 71 -10.46 -9.14 -3.90
CA ASN A 71 -11.25 -10.33 -4.21
C ASN A 71 -10.47 -11.66 -4.12
N SER A 72 -9.32 -11.65 -3.49
CA SER A 72 -8.48 -12.83 -3.26
C SER A 72 -8.19 -13.00 -1.77
N THR A 73 -7.46 -14.04 -1.42
CA THR A 73 -6.94 -14.24 -0.07
C THR A 73 -5.57 -13.56 0.12
N SER A 74 -5.29 -12.49 -0.63
CA SER A 74 -4.02 -11.77 -0.56
C SER A 74 -3.90 -10.92 0.70
N ALA A 75 -2.73 -10.95 1.32
CA ALA A 75 -2.35 -10.06 2.41
C ALA A 75 -2.12 -8.61 1.96
N ASP A 76 -1.85 -8.38 0.67
CA ASP A 76 -1.51 -7.07 0.12
C ASP A 76 -2.70 -6.10 0.19
N ALA A 77 -3.94 -6.60 0.09
CA ALA A 77 -5.15 -5.79 0.21
C ALA A 77 -5.25 -5.08 1.56
N LEU A 78 -5.03 -5.82 2.66
CA LEU A 78 -5.06 -5.24 4.01
C LEU A 78 -3.88 -4.26 4.22
N ALA A 79 -2.69 -4.59 3.73
CA ALA A 79 -1.52 -3.72 3.85
C ALA A 79 -1.72 -2.37 3.15
N LEU A 80 -2.26 -2.37 1.92
CA LEU A 80 -2.63 -1.15 1.20
C LEU A 80 -3.71 -0.35 1.95
N ALA A 81 -4.78 -1.03 2.36
CA ALA A 81 -5.91 -0.40 3.05
C ALA A 81 -5.48 0.28 4.36
N LEU A 82 -4.61 -0.37 5.15
CA LEU A 82 -4.06 0.20 6.39
C LEU A 82 -3.13 1.39 6.12
N THR A 83 -2.29 1.32 5.09
CA THR A 83 -1.40 2.44 4.73
C THR A 83 -2.19 3.68 4.34
N VAL A 84 -3.21 3.50 3.49
CA VAL A 84 -4.10 4.59 3.07
C VAL A 84 -4.90 5.13 4.25
N ALA A 85 -5.44 4.26 5.11
CA ALA A 85 -6.18 4.66 6.30
C ALA A 85 -5.30 5.44 7.30
N LEU A 86 -4.06 5.02 7.52
CA LEU A 86 -3.10 5.73 8.37
C LEU A 86 -2.78 7.11 7.82
N ALA A 87 -2.47 7.22 6.53
CA ALA A 87 -2.20 8.50 5.88
C ALA A 87 -3.41 9.44 5.97
N ALA A 88 -4.62 8.95 5.65
CA ALA A 88 -5.86 9.71 5.76
C ALA A 88 -6.14 10.17 7.20
N PHE A 89 -5.94 9.28 8.19
CA PHE A 89 -6.08 9.60 9.60
C PHE A 89 -5.13 10.72 10.03
N VAL A 90 -3.85 10.61 9.71
CA VAL A 90 -2.83 11.61 10.06
C VAL A 90 -3.16 12.97 9.43
N LEU A 91 -3.55 13.00 8.15
CA LEU A 91 -3.95 14.22 7.46
C LEU A 91 -5.22 14.84 8.08
N ALA A 92 -6.19 14.00 8.49
CA ALA A 92 -7.38 14.48 9.20
C ALA A 92 -7.04 15.10 10.55
N MET A 93 -6.15 14.46 11.32
CA MET A 93 -5.68 15.01 12.60
C MET A 93 -4.91 16.33 12.42
N ARG A 94 -4.22 16.50 11.31
CA ARG A 94 -3.50 17.74 11.03
C ARG A 94 -4.39 18.88 10.57
N TYR A 95 -5.34 18.62 9.66
CA TYR A 95 -6.03 19.68 8.92
C TYR A 95 -7.52 19.85 9.24
N LYS A 96 -8.22 18.76 9.62
CA LYS A 96 -9.66 18.83 9.95
C LYS A 96 -9.93 19.06 11.43
N GLN A 97 -9.17 18.43 12.28
CA GLN A 97 -9.38 18.52 13.73
C GLN A 97 -8.68 19.75 14.31
N LYS A 98 -9.32 20.45 15.22
CA LYS A 98 -8.74 21.60 15.95
C LYS A 98 -8.57 21.32 17.43
N GLU A 99 -9.28 20.35 17.98
CA GLU A 99 -9.30 20.00 19.40
C GLU A 99 -8.22 18.95 19.74
N VAL A 100 -7.93 18.79 21.01
CA VAL A 100 -7.06 17.73 21.54
C VAL A 100 -7.63 16.36 21.15
N MET A 101 -6.76 15.44 20.77
CA MET A 101 -7.17 14.08 20.38
C MET A 101 -7.93 13.39 21.49
N SER A 102 -9.10 12.90 21.13
CA SER A 102 -9.93 12.07 22.03
C SER A 102 -9.27 10.71 22.27
N ARG A 103 -9.71 10.04 23.35
CA ARG A 103 -9.24 8.67 23.65
C ARG A 103 -9.46 7.70 22.47
N ARG A 104 -10.58 7.83 21.75
CA ARG A 104 -10.88 7.00 20.56
C ARG A 104 -9.86 7.24 19.44
N GLN A 105 -9.49 8.49 19.18
CA GLN A 105 -8.49 8.83 18.15
C GLN A 105 -7.10 8.30 18.52
N LEU A 106 -6.70 8.36 19.78
CA LEU A 106 -5.45 7.76 20.26
C LEU A 106 -5.47 6.24 20.09
N ILE A 107 -6.56 5.56 20.41
CA ILE A 107 -6.71 4.12 20.18
C ILE A 107 -6.55 3.80 18.69
N TRP A 108 -7.24 4.51 17.80
CA TRP A 108 -7.12 4.30 16.37
C TRP A 108 -5.71 4.53 15.85
N MET A 109 -4.99 5.52 16.37
CA MET A 109 -3.58 5.75 16.06
C MET A 109 -2.74 4.49 16.36
N TYR A 110 -2.89 3.91 17.55
CA TYR A 110 -2.15 2.69 17.93
C TYR A 110 -2.61 1.45 17.16
N VAL A 111 -3.90 1.31 16.92
CA VAL A 111 -4.45 0.18 16.14
C VAL A 111 -3.94 0.21 14.71
N LEU A 112 -4.05 1.34 14.02
CA LEU A 112 -3.59 1.45 12.63
C LEU A 112 -2.08 1.19 12.49
N THR A 113 -1.26 1.76 13.39
CA THR A 113 0.19 1.55 13.36
C THR A 113 0.57 0.12 13.71
N GLY A 114 -0.03 -0.48 14.73
CA GLY A 114 0.24 -1.84 15.15
C GLY A 114 -0.12 -2.87 14.08
N PHE A 115 -1.31 -2.75 13.49
CA PHE A 115 -1.73 -3.65 12.41
C PHE A 115 -0.86 -3.50 11.17
N LEU A 116 -0.50 -2.27 10.78
CA LEU A 116 0.36 -2.04 9.62
C LEU A 116 1.73 -2.72 9.80
N CYS A 117 2.34 -2.58 10.97
CA CYS A 117 3.64 -3.18 11.29
C CYS A 117 3.61 -4.71 11.26
N LEU A 118 2.51 -5.32 11.69
CA LEU A 118 2.32 -6.77 11.63
C LEU A 118 2.00 -7.24 10.21
N CYS A 119 1.27 -6.47 9.40
CA CYS A 119 0.91 -6.88 8.06
C CYS A 119 2.11 -7.02 7.14
N LYS A 120 2.99 -6.01 7.09
CA LYS A 120 4.16 -6.05 6.20
C LYS A 120 5.24 -5.10 6.72
N VAL A 121 6.30 -5.64 7.28
CA VAL A 121 7.36 -4.87 7.96
C VAL A 121 7.98 -3.82 7.03
N VAL A 122 8.06 -4.08 5.72
CA VAL A 122 8.61 -3.12 4.74
C VAL A 122 7.82 -1.81 4.70
N TYR A 123 6.54 -1.79 5.12
CA TYR A 123 5.72 -0.59 5.20
C TYR A 123 5.77 0.10 6.57
N MET A 124 6.52 -0.43 7.54
CA MET A 124 6.71 0.19 8.86
C MET A 124 7.07 1.69 8.78
N PRO A 125 7.89 2.18 7.83
CA PRO A 125 8.23 3.60 7.78
C PRO A 125 7.04 4.53 7.55
N PHE A 126 5.89 4.05 7.06
CA PHE A 126 4.68 4.88 7.00
C PHE A 126 4.22 5.35 8.39
N CYS A 127 4.61 4.68 9.46
CA CYS A 127 4.36 5.15 10.81
C CYS A 127 5.08 6.46 11.14
N LEU A 128 6.13 6.85 10.40
CA LEU A 128 6.77 8.16 10.51
C LEU A 128 5.81 9.30 10.13
N LEU A 129 4.73 9.02 9.40
CA LEU A 129 3.68 9.99 9.14
C LEU A 129 3.05 10.53 10.44
N LEU A 130 3.11 9.80 11.55
CA LEU A 130 2.64 10.28 12.86
C LEU A 130 3.30 11.59 13.28
N PHE A 131 4.54 11.87 12.86
CA PHE A 131 5.21 13.15 13.11
C PHE A 131 4.52 14.36 12.44
N LEU A 132 3.64 14.11 11.48
CA LEU A 132 2.80 15.14 10.88
C LEU A 132 1.67 15.60 11.79
N ILE A 133 1.30 14.85 12.83
CA ILE A 133 0.27 15.27 13.79
C ILE A 133 0.83 16.40 14.65
N PRO A 134 0.19 17.58 14.66
CA PRO A 134 0.68 18.73 15.43
C PRO A 134 0.70 18.44 16.94
N LYS A 135 1.69 19.02 17.63
CA LYS A 135 1.86 18.86 19.09
C LYS A 135 0.65 19.39 19.88
N GLU A 136 -0.02 20.38 19.33
CA GLU A 136 -1.21 21.03 19.85
C GLU A 136 -2.43 20.09 19.91
N ARG A 137 -2.36 18.95 19.23
CA ARG A 137 -3.36 17.88 19.27
C ARG A 137 -3.24 16.99 20.52
N PHE A 138 -2.24 17.19 21.32
CA PHE A 138 -1.99 16.48 22.57
C PHE A 138 -2.16 17.41 23.76
N LYS A 139 -2.52 16.88 24.94
CA LYS A 139 -2.78 17.66 26.15
C LYS A 139 -1.59 18.54 26.57
N SER A 140 -0.37 18.11 26.24
CA SER A 140 0.87 18.84 26.50
C SER A 140 2.00 18.36 25.61
N ARG A 141 3.11 19.11 25.53
CA ARG A 141 4.32 18.69 24.82
C ARG A 141 4.94 17.40 25.38
N LYS A 142 4.84 17.18 26.70
CA LYS A 142 5.27 15.94 27.35
C LYS A 142 4.38 14.78 26.92
N ASN A 143 3.07 14.98 26.87
CA ASN A 143 2.09 13.98 26.42
C ASN A 143 2.28 13.61 24.94
N TYR A 144 2.61 14.57 24.07
CA TYR A 144 2.99 14.30 22.67
C TYR A 144 4.17 13.31 22.60
N TRP A 145 5.29 13.64 23.26
CA TRP A 145 6.48 12.78 23.21
C TRP A 145 6.26 11.41 23.87
N PHE A 146 5.42 11.36 24.90
CA PHE A 146 5.00 10.10 25.51
C PHE A 146 4.27 9.21 24.49
N HIS A 147 3.26 9.74 23.76
CA HIS A 147 2.55 8.96 22.75
C HIS A 147 3.42 8.60 21.55
N VAL A 148 4.35 9.47 21.13
CA VAL A 148 5.33 9.15 20.08
C VAL A 148 6.24 8.02 20.52
N ALA A 149 6.77 8.05 21.76
CA ALA A 149 7.60 6.99 22.30
C ALA A 149 6.83 5.66 22.42
N CYS A 150 5.59 5.71 22.93
CA CYS A 150 4.72 4.53 23.02
C CYS A 150 4.42 3.94 21.63
N ALA A 151 4.10 4.78 20.63
CA ALA A 151 3.88 4.32 19.26
C ALA A 151 5.17 3.69 18.70
N GLY A 152 6.33 4.32 18.90
CA GLY A 152 7.62 3.76 18.53
C GLY A 152 7.89 2.41 19.19
N ALA A 153 7.63 2.28 20.48
CA ALA A 153 7.76 1.00 21.20
C ALA A 153 6.84 -0.08 20.62
N VAL A 154 5.58 0.24 20.36
CA VAL A 154 4.62 -0.68 19.73
C VAL A 154 5.13 -1.13 18.36
N ILE A 155 5.59 -0.19 17.52
CA ILE A 155 6.14 -0.47 16.20
C ILE A 155 7.33 -1.43 16.29
N LEU A 156 8.31 -1.13 17.16
CA LEU A 156 9.52 -1.94 17.31
C LEU A 156 9.19 -3.32 17.87
N ILE A 157 8.41 -3.41 18.95
CA ILE A 157 8.04 -4.68 19.58
C ILE A 157 7.28 -5.57 18.60
N LEU A 158 6.28 -5.04 17.90
CA LEU A 158 5.48 -5.84 16.99
C LEU A 158 6.27 -6.26 15.74
N SER A 159 7.04 -5.35 15.13
CA SER A 159 7.81 -5.68 13.93
C SER A 159 8.96 -6.64 14.21
N PHE A 160 9.82 -6.32 15.19
CA PHE A 160 10.97 -7.17 15.51
C PHE A 160 10.57 -8.42 16.26
N GLY A 161 9.54 -8.37 17.13
CA GLY A 161 8.98 -9.54 17.76
C GLY A 161 8.43 -10.53 16.73
N TRP A 162 7.70 -10.05 15.73
CA TRP A 162 7.26 -10.91 14.63
C TRP A 162 8.43 -11.46 13.81
N LEU A 163 9.41 -10.62 13.45
CA LEU A 163 10.60 -11.07 12.71
C LEU A 163 11.38 -12.15 13.48
N ALA A 164 11.54 -12.00 14.79
CA ALA A 164 12.21 -13.00 15.64
C ALA A 164 11.46 -14.34 15.68
N ILE A 165 10.13 -14.31 15.68
CA ILE A 165 9.31 -15.53 15.58
C ILE A 165 9.42 -16.12 14.17
N ALA A 166 9.23 -15.31 13.15
CA ALA A 166 9.19 -15.72 11.77
C ALA A 166 10.54 -16.27 11.28
N SER A 167 11.66 -15.72 11.76
CA SER A 167 13.00 -16.18 11.39
C SER A 167 13.27 -17.64 11.70
N ARG A 168 12.56 -18.21 12.70
CA ARG A 168 12.67 -19.64 13.07
C ARG A 168 12.03 -20.58 12.05
N TYR A 169 11.18 -20.07 11.17
CA TYR A 169 10.42 -20.82 10.19
C TYR A 169 10.75 -20.39 8.75
N LEU A 170 11.87 -19.66 8.57
CA LEU A 170 12.34 -19.27 7.25
C LEU A 170 12.86 -20.51 6.52
N CYS A 171 12.24 -20.78 5.35
CA CYS A 171 12.80 -21.66 4.34
C CYS A 171 13.53 -20.79 3.29
N GLU A 172 14.51 -21.35 2.60
CA GLU A 172 15.10 -20.70 1.43
C GLU A 172 14.00 -20.39 0.41
N SER A 173 13.86 -19.12 0.05
CA SER A 173 12.83 -18.67 -0.90
C SER A 173 13.18 -19.07 -2.34
N GLN A 174 14.47 -19.12 -2.65
CA GLN A 174 15.04 -19.49 -3.95
C GLN A 174 16.43 -20.14 -3.74
N PRO A 175 16.86 -21.07 -4.58
CA PRO A 175 18.20 -21.63 -4.52
C PRO A 175 19.28 -20.53 -4.64
N GLY A 176 20.28 -20.59 -3.79
CA GLY A 176 21.42 -19.67 -3.80
C GLY A 176 21.15 -18.29 -3.17
N VAL A 177 20.03 -18.10 -2.47
CA VAL A 177 19.77 -16.90 -1.68
C VAL A 177 20.50 -17.00 -0.33
N ASP A 178 21.41 -16.07 -0.10
CA ASP A 178 22.07 -15.85 1.20
C ASP A 178 21.79 -14.43 1.68
N THR A 179 20.77 -14.27 2.52
CA THR A 179 20.35 -12.96 3.05
C THR A 179 21.49 -12.27 3.82
N ALA A 180 22.27 -13.00 4.58
CA ALA A 180 23.35 -12.41 5.38
C ALA A 180 24.49 -11.89 4.48
N ALA A 181 24.91 -12.70 3.50
CA ALA A 181 25.93 -12.31 2.53
C ALA A 181 25.48 -11.12 1.67
N GLN A 182 24.19 -11.10 1.22
CA GLN A 182 23.62 -9.99 0.45
C GLN A 182 23.61 -8.67 1.24
N LEU A 183 23.13 -8.69 2.49
CA LEU A 183 23.10 -7.49 3.33
C LEU A 183 24.52 -7.02 3.70
N MET A 184 25.43 -7.94 3.96
CA MET A 184 26.84 -7.60 4.19
C MET A 184 27.48 -7.03 2.92
N GLY A 185 27.10 -7.54 1.74
CA GLY A 185 27.52 -7.01 0.44
C GLY A 185 27.13 -5.55 0.24
N ILE A 186 25.87 -5.18 0.58
CA ILE A 186 25.40 -3.79 0.55
C ILE A 186 26.27 -2.88 1.43
N LEU A 187 26.63 -3.35 2.64
CA LEU A 187 27.44 -2.57 3.57
C LEU A 187 28.90 -2.43 3.11
N LYS A 188 29.47 -3.47 2.48
CA LYS A 188 30.85 -3.48 2.00
C LYS A 188 31.00 -2.67 0.71
N ASP A 189 30.05 -2.78 -0.22
CA ASP A 189 30.05 -2.08 -1.49
C ASP A 189 28.65 -1.54 -1.83
N PRO A 190 28.27 -0.38 -1.26
CA PRO A 190 27.02 0.29 -1.58
C PRO A 190 26.89 0.68 -3.07
N ALA A 191 28.01 0.96 -3.74
CA ALA A 191 28.01 1.36 -5.14
C ALA A 191 27.60 0.20 -6.05
N ALA A 192 28.09 -1.01 -5.80
CA ALA A 192 27.66 -2.21 -6.50
C ALA A 192 26.16 -2.47 -6.32
N PHE A 193 25.62 -2.28 -5.11
CA PHE A 193 24.17 -2.39 -4.88
C PHE A 193 23.39 -1.34 -5.67
N VAL A 194 23.83 -0.07 -5.68
CA VAL A 194 23.18 0.99 -6.48
C VAL A 194 23.20 0.65 -7.95
N LEU A 195 24.29 0.11 -8.48
CA LEU A 195 24.38 -0.32 -9.88
C LEU A 195 23.37 -1.46 -10.17
N THR A 196 23.28 -2.47 -9.30
CA THR A 196 22.32 -3.57 -9.39
C THR A 196 20.88 -3.04 -9.36
N PHE A 197 20.59 -2.07 -8.47
CA PHE A 197 19.30 -1.40 -8.41
C PHE A 197 18.97 -0.65 -9.71
N VAL A 198 19.90 0.15 -10.25
CA VAL A 198 19.70 0.89 -11.51
C VAL A 198 19.46 -0.08 -12.67
N ARG A 199 20.27 -1.15 -12.79
CA ARG A 199 20.07 -2.20 -13.79
C ARG A 199 18.70 -2.86 -13.69
N SER A 200 18.22 -3.07 -12.47
CA SER A 200 16.88 -3.65 -12.23
C SER A 200 15.78 -2.71 -12.71
N LEU A 201 15.91 -1.40 -12.46
CA LEU A 201 14.95 -0.40 -12.95
C LEU A 201 14.99 -0.26 -14.47
N ASP A 202 16.16 -0.29 -15.08
CA ASP A 202 16.33 -0.24 -16.53
C ASP A 202 15.65 -1.43 -17.21
N ASN A 203 15.85 -2.64 -16.68
CA ASN A 203 15.29 -3.86 -17.26
C ASN A 203 13.80 -4.06 -16.99
N PHE A 204 13.33 -3.72 -15.79
CA PHE A 204 11.98 -4.09 -15.32
C PHE A 204 11.08 -2.89 -14.97
N GLY A 205 11.57 -1.66 -15.06
CA GLY A 205 10.83 -0.48 -14.59
C GLY A 205 9.49 -0.29 -15.29
N VAL A 206 9.43 -0.48 -16.62
CA VAL A 206 8.17 -0.41 -17.37
C VAL A 206 7.23 -1.53 -16.95
N THR A 207 7.74 -2.74 -16.75
CA THR A 207 6.97 -3.89 -16.26
C THR A 207 6.39 -3.59 -14.87
N TYR A 208 7.19 -3.04 -13.95
CA TYR A 208 6.70 -2.67 -12.62
C TYR A 208 5.58 -1.63 -12.69
N LEU A 209 5.68 -0.63 -13.57
CA LEU A 209 4.65 0.40 -13.73
C LEU A 209 3.35 -0.18 -14.31
N THR A 210 3.44 -1.04 -15.31
CA THR A 210 2.25 -1.65 -15.91
C THR A 210 1.62 -2.72 -15.01
N GLU A 211 2.42 -3.53 -14.31
CA GLU A 211 1.96 -4.48 -13.30
C GLU A 211 1.32 -3.81 -12.08
N MET A 212 1.80 -2.62 -11.71
CA MET A 212 1.21 -1.83 -10.62
C MET A 212 -0.26 -1.52 -10.88
N ILE A 213 -0.65 -1.40 -12.15
CA ILE A 213 -2.04 -1.15 -12.54
C ILE A 213 -2.78 -2.47 -12.78
N GLY A 214 -2.13 -3.48 -13.38
CA GLY A 214 -2.75 -4.78 -13.63
C GLY A 214 -2.52 -5.33 -15.04
N SER A 215 -1.38 -5.06 -15.67
CA SER A 215 -1.01 -5.71 -16.94
C SER A 215 -0.81 -7.21 -16.79
N ASN A 216 -0.46 -7.66 -15.60
CA ASN A 216 -0.39 -9.08 -15.24
C ASN A 216 -1.17 -9.29 -13.94
N LEU A 217 -2.23 -10.07 -14.01
CA LEU A 217 -3.10 -10.42 -12.89
C LEU A 217 -2.88 -11.87 -12.43
N GLY A 218 -3.61 -12.30 -11.43
CA GLY A 218 -3.39 -13.61 -10.81
C GLY A 218 -2.07 -13.65 -10.03
N TRP A 219 -1.27 -14.66 -10.28
CA TRP A 219 0.11 -14.78 -9.81
C TRP A 219 1.09 -14.31 -10.90
N LEU A 220 0.77 -13.19 -11.55
CA LEU A 220 1.46 -12.64 -12.73
C LEU A 220 1.39 -13.58 -13.95
N ASN A 221 0.40 -14.45 -14.00
CA ASN A 221 0.22 -15.46 -15.02
C ASN A 221 -1.00 -15.22 -15.93
N ILE A 222 -1.72 -14.12 -15.71
CA ILE A 222 -2.88 -13.72 -16.50
C ILE A 222 -2.58 -12.38 -17.16
N PRO A 223 -2.07 -12.38 -18.41
CA PRO A 223 -1.72 -11.15 -19.10
C PRO A 223 -2.98 -10.37 -19.49
N VAL A 224 -2.94 -9.08 -19.27
CA VAL A 224 -3.93 -8.10 -19.72
C VAL A 224 -3.23 -7.10 -20.64
N CYS A 225 -3.96 -6.51 -21.57
CA CYS A 225 -3.40 -5.54 -22.51
C CYS A 225 -2.71 -4.38 -21.76
N ALA A 226 -1.41 -4.21 -21.97
CA ALA A 226 -0.61 -3.20 -21.31
C ALA A 226 -1.10 -1.76 -21.60
N LEU A 227 -1.74 -1.52 -22.76
CA LEU A 227 -2.33 -0.22 -23.07
C LEU A 227 -3.45 0.17 -22.11
N LEU A 228 -4.23 -0.79 -21.59
CA LEU A 228 -5.23 -0.52 -20.55
C LEU A 228 -4.55 -0.07 -19.25
N ALA A 229 -3.45 -0.71 -18.86
CA ALA A 229 -2.67 -0.31 -17.70
C ALA A 229 -2.07 1.09 -17.86
N ILE A 230 -1.51 1.40 -19.03
CA ILE A 230 -0.97 2.72 -19.34
C ILE A 230 -2.10 3.77 -19.33
N GLY A 231 -3.25 3.47 -19.93
CA GLY A 231 -4.42 4.35 -19.92
C GLY A 231 -4.89 4.67 -18.50
N TYR A 232 -4.97 3.67 -17.63
CA TYR A 232 -5.33 3.89 -16.22
C TYR A 232 -4.27 4.71 -15.47
N LEU A 233 -2.99 4.46 -15.72
CA LEU A 233 -1.90 5.25 -15.14
C LEU A 233 -2.01 6.72 -15.55
N LEU A 234 -2.33 7.00 -16.82
CA LEU A 234 -2.59 8.37 -17.30
C LEU A 234 -3.77 9.02 -16.57
N ILE A 235 -4.85 8.27 -16.34
CA ILE A 235 -6.00 8.77 -15.55
C ILE A 235 -5.56 9.16 -14.13
N LEU A 236 -4.75 8.33 -13.46
CA LEU A 236 -4.22 8.64 -12.13
C LEU A 236 -3.35 9.91 -12.17
N VAL A 237 -2.49 10.07 -13.17
CA VAL A 237 -1.64 11.26 -13.34
C VAL A 237 -2.47 12.51 -13.61
N LEU A 238 -3.47 12.43 -14.50
CA LEU A 238 -4.38 13.54 -14.81
C LEU A 238 -5.19 13.97 -13.59
N GLN A 239 -5.62 12.98 -12.76
CA GLN A 239 -6.31 13.28 -11.52
C GLN A 239 -5.45 14.08 -10.54
N VAL A 240 -4.12 13.83 -10.49
CA VAL A 240 -3.18 14.62 -9.67
C VAL A 240 -3.09 16.05 -10.13
N SER A 241 -3.12 16.24 -11.45
CA SER A 241 -3.02 17.56 -12.08
C SER A 241 -4.31 18.38 -11.96
N GLY A 242 -5.45 17.73 -11.70
CA GLY A 242 -6.75 18.37 -11.55
C GLY A 242 -6.95 19.03 -10.17
N ASN A 243 -7.88 19.99 -10.12
CA ASN A 243 -8.36 20.58 -8.86
C ASN A 243 -9.38 19.64 -8.22
N ASP A 244 -8.91 18.87 -7.25
CA ASP A 244 -9.65 17.75 -6.70
C ASP A 244 -10.31 18.04 -5.34
N ASP A 245 -9.88 19.09 -4.68
CA ASP A 245 -10.24 19.31 -3.29
C ASP A 245 -10.83 20.69 -3.06
N MET A 246 -12.11 20.72 -2.75
CA MET A 246 -12.84 21.91 -2.28
C MET A 246 -12.31 22.47 -0.94
N SER A 247 -11.22 21.90 -0.41
CA SER A 247 -10.76 22.18 0.95
C SER A 247 -9.91 23.44 1.09
N GLY A 248 -9.39 24.00 0.00
CA GLY A 248 -8.42 25.13 0.06
C GLY A 248 -7.14 24.82 0.83
N ILE A 249 -6.94 23.56 1.23
CA ILE A 249 -5.80 23.14 2.06
C ILE A 249 -4.53 23.10 1.22
N ARG A 250 -3.56 23.93 1.58
CA ARG A 250 -2.22 23.91 0.99
C ARG A 250 -1.28 23.07 1.84
N LEU A 251 -0.71 22.03 1.25
CA LEU A 251 0.35 21.25 1.90
C LEU A 251 1.64 22.06 1.86
N ASN A 252 2.18 22.38 3.04
CA ASN A 252 3.46 23.09 3.17
C ASN A 252 4.64 22.15 2.87
N LEU A 253 5.81 22.72 2.57
CA LEU A 253 7.00 21.97 2.20
C LEU A 253 7.39 20.88 3.21
N PRO A 254 7.41 21.12 4.55
CA PRO A 254 7.74 20.08 5.52
C PRO A 254 6.80 18.87 5.45
N VAL A 255 5.50 19.08 5.23
CA VAL A 255 4.54 17.97 5.07
C VAL A 255 4.85 17.17 3.81
N LYS A 256 5.07 17.87 2.70
CA LYS A 256 5.42 17.24 1.42
C LYS A 256 6.72 16.45 1.52
N SER A 257 7.74 17.02 2.20
CA SER A 257 9.03 16.33 2.39
C SER A 257 8.88 15.03 3.20
N ILE A 258 8.05 15.03 4.26
CA ILE A 258 7.80 13.82 5.05
C ILE A 258 7.02 12.80 4.23
N LEU A 259 5.95 13.21 3.53
CA LEU A 259 5.16 12.32 2.68
C LEU A 259 6.02 11.68 1.57
N GLY A 260 6.79 12.50 0.85
CA GLY A 260 7.69 12.06 -0.21
C GLY A 260 8.85 11.22 0.32
N GLY A 261 9.49 11.67 1.40
CA GLY A 261 10.63 10.99 2.01
C GLY A 261 10.25 9.60 2.54
N VAL A 262 9.09 9.46 3.19
CA VAL A 262 8.59 8.14 3.64
C VAL A 262 8.29 7.24 2.45
N SER A 263 7.68 7.76 1.38
CA SER A 263 7.41 6.97 0.17
C SER A 263 8.71 6.50 -0.50
N LEU A 264 9.70 7.38 -0.63
CA LEU A 264 11.02 7.03 -1.19
C LEU A 264 11.76 6.03 -0.32
N LEU A 265 11.70 6.17 1.01
CA LEU A 265 12.29 5.23 1.94
C LEU A 265 11.67 3.83 1.79
N VAL A 266 10.34 3.73 1.74
CA VAL A 266 9.65 2.44 1.54
C VAL A 266 9.98 1.87 0.16
N PHE A 267 10.05 2.71 -0.88
CA PHE A 267 10.47 2.30 -2.21
C PHE A 267 11.87 1.63 -2.17
N ALA A 268 12.85 2.27 -1.56
CA ALA A 268 14.19 1.70 -1.41
C ALA A 268 14.19 0.40 -0.59
N LEU A 269 13.43 0.36 0.51
CA LEU A 269 13.34 -0.83 1.36
C LEU A 269 12.69 -2.03 0.67
N ILE A 270 11.77 -1.83 -0.27
CA ILE A 270 11.22 -2.93 -1.09
C ILE A 270 12.37 -3.61 -1.86
N PHE A 271 13.22 -2.83 -2.52
CA PHE A 271 14.36 -3.38 -3.28
C PHE A 271 15.39 -4.04 -2.36
N VAL A 272 15.79 -3.40 -1.27
CA VAL A 272 16.72 -3.97 -0.29
C VAL A 272 16.20 -5.29 0.27
N THR A 273 14.91 -5.34 0.62
CA THR A 273 14.30 -6.55 1.19
C THR A 273 14.28 -7.70 0.18
N LEU A 274 13.93 -7.42 -1.09
CA LEU A 274 13.86 -8.45 -2.12
C LEU A 274 15.25 -8.84 -2.64
N TYR A 275 16.20 -7.92 -2.64
CA TYR A 275 17.61 -8.24 -2.87
C TYR A 275 18.11 -9.25 -1.84
N GLY A 276 17.84 -9.02 -0.53
CA GLY A 276 18.27 -9.92 0.53
C GLY A 276 17.52 -11.24 0.62
N GLN A 277 16.22 -11.27 0.25
CA GLN A 277 15.35 -12.43 0.55
C GLN A 277 14.92 -13.22 -0.69
N TRP A 278 15.11 -12.70 -1.89
CA TRP A 278 14.58 -13.31 -3.12
C TRP A 278 15.61 -13.41 -4.25
N THR A 279 16.69 -12.65 -4.19
CA THR A 279 17.72 -12.63 -5.24
C THR A 279 18.88 -13.54 -4.86
N ALA A 280 19.33 -14.39 -5.77
CA ALA A 280 20.51 -15.22 -5.54
C ALA A 280 21.77 -14.36 -5.36
N TYR A 281 22.70 -14.82 -4.51
CA TYR A 281 23.94 -14.10 -4.26
C TYR A 281 24.76 -13.90 -5.52
N GLY A 282 25.25 -12.68 -5.75
CA GLY A 282 26.02 -12.31 -6.95
C GLY A 282 25.22 -12.07 -8.20
N TYR A 283 23.88 -12.10 -8.14
CA TYR A 283 23.05 -11.78 -9.31
C TYR A 283 23.05 -10.27 -9.57
N ASP A 284 23.09 -9.87 -10.83
CA ASP A 284 23.25 -8.48 -11.27
C ASP A 284 21.96 -7.67 -11.32
N LYS A 285 20.82 -8.27 -10.98
CA LYS A 285 19.48 -7.65 -10.93
C LYS A 285 18.70 -8.11 -9.71
N ILE A 286 17.82 -7.27 -9.23
CA ILE A 286 16.95 -7.59 -8.08
C ILE A 286 15.69 -8.30 -8.59
N LEU A 287 15.49 -9.53 -8.13
CA LEU A 287 14.36 -10.35 -8.50
C LEU A 287 13.22 -10.27 -7.47
N GLY A 288 12.02 -10.72 -7.86
CA GLY A 288 10.85 -10.82 -6.98
C GLY A 288 10.11 -9.50 -6.73
N VAL A 289 10.58 -8.38 -7.29
CA VAL A 289 9.85 -7.11 -7.22
C VAL A 289 8.61 -7.19 -8.10
N GLN A 290 7.46 -6.78 -7.54
CA GLN A 290 6.17 -6.76 -8.24
C GLN A 290 5.59 -5.36 -8.19
N GLY A 291 4.98 -4.90 -9.28
CA GLY A 291 4.42 -3.56 -9.38
C GLY A 291 3.43 -3.22 -8.27
N ARG A 292 2.60 -4.17 -7.83
CA ARG A 292 1.62 -3.99 -6.75
C ARG A 292 2.22 -3.55 -5.40
N TYR A 293 3.52 -3.79 -5.16
CA TYR A 293 4.17 -3.35 -3.93
C TYR A 293 4.33 -1.83 -3.84
N PHE A 294 4.21 -1.12 -4.96
CA PHE A 294 4.33 0.34 -5.01
C PHE A 294 3.00 1.07 -4.80
N LEU A 295 1.85 0.38 -4.85
CA LEU A 295 0.54 1.00 -4.67
C LEU A 295 0.36 1.75 -3.34
N PRO A 296 0.84 1.22 -2.19
CA PRO A 296 0.76 1.94 -0.91
C PRO A 296 1.51 3.27 -0.89
N LEU A 297 2.54 3.43 -1.76
CA LEU A 297 3.33 4.64 -1.85
C LEU A 297 2.63 5.76 -2.60
N LEU A 298 1.69 5.42 -3.51
CA LEU A 298 1.14 6.38 -4.47
C LEU A 298 0.39 7.52 -3.79
N PHE A 299 -0.44 7.24 -2.79
CA PHE A 299 -1.22 8.30 -2.14
C PHE A 299 -0.34 9.36 -1.47
N PRO A 300 0.58 9.02 -0.54
CA PRO A 300 1.46 10.02 0.05
C PRO A 300 2.44 10.65 -0.96
N LEU A 301 2.95 9.87 -1.93
CA LEU A 301 3.85 10.38 -2.96
C LEU A 301 3.19 11.46 -3.83
N ILE A 302 1.97 11.18 -4.28
CA ILE A 302 1.20 12.12 -5.10
C ILE A 302 0.88 13.40 -4.36
N LEU A 303 0.50 13.32 -3.10
CA LEU A 303 0.30 14.49 -2.25
C LEU A 303 1.59 15.32 -2.08
N ALA A 304 2.75 14.65 -2.02
CA ALA A 304 4.04 15.32 -1.97
C ALA A 304 4.36 16.07 -3.28
N LEU A 305 4.03 15.47 -4.41
CA LEU A 305 4.34 16.01 -5.75
C LEU A 305 3.32 17.05 -6.23
N LYS A 306 2.10 17.10 -5.67
CA LYS A 306 1.03 18.01 -6.14
C LYS A 306 1.51 19.48 -6.16
N PRO A 307 1.48 20.16 -7.33
CA PRO A 307 1.91 21.57 -7.46
C PRO A 307 1.04 22.52 -6.64
N LYS A 308 1.62 23.61 -6.16
CA LYS A 308 0.89 24.64 -5.38
C LYS A 308 -0.25 25.30 -6.16
N ARG A 309 -0.11 25.44 -7.48
CA ARG A 309 -1.07 26.12 -8.37
C ARG A 309 -2.42 25.43 -8.48
N PHE A 310 -2.48 24.11 -8.22
CA PHE A 310 -3.70 23.31 -8.30
C PHE A 310 -4.50 23.27 -6.98
N ALA A 311 -4.15 24.10 -5.99
CA ALA A 311 -4.87 24.20 -4.73
C ALA A 311 -6.00 25.25 -4.74
N GLU A 312 -6.14 26.02 -5.82
CA GLU A 312 -7.10 27.12 -5.93
C GLU A 312 -8.17 26.79 -6.97
N GLY A 313 -9.35 26.48 -6.52
CA GLY A 313 -10.56 26.27 -7.32
C GLY A 313 -11.40 25.10 -6.83
N ALA A 314 -12.71 25.33 -6.70
CA ALA A 314 -13.67 24.26 -6.52
C ALA A 314 -13.76 23.50 -7.87
N GLY A 315 -13.01 22.39 -7.97
CA GLY A 315 -13.10 21.53 -9.14
C GLY A 315 -14.40 20.72 -9.10
N GLU A 316 -15.12 20.68 -10.22
CA GLU A 316 -16.17 19.68 -10.41
C GLU A 316 -15.55 18.27 -10.32
N ILE A 317 -16.35 17.31 -9.89
CA ILE A 317 -15.94 15.89 -9.93
C ILE A 317 -15.58 15.57 -11.38
N PRO A 318 -14.36 15.07 -11.66
CA PRO A 318 -13.94 14.83 -13.05
C PRO A 318 -14.59 13.52 -13.57
N TRP A 319 -15.87 13.57 -13.84
CA TRP A 319 -16.66 12.42 -14.29
C TRP A 319 -16.02 11.68 -15.46
N GLY A 320 -15.39 12.42 -16.39
CA GLY A 320 -14.68 11.79 -17.52
C GLY A 320 -13.56 10.86 -17.08
N LEU A 321 -12.81 11.20 -16.03
CA LEU A 321 -11.73 10.32 -15.50
C LEU A 321 -12.31 9.08 -14.80
N PHE A 322 -13.41 9.23 -14.06
CA PHE A 322 -14.10 8.09 -13.45
C PHE A 322 -14.71 7.16 -14.49
N LEU A 323 -15.39 7.70 -15.50
CA LEU A 323 -15.93 6.90 -16.59
C LEU A 323 -14.82 6.20 -17.38
N GLY A 324 -13.69 6.88 -17.63
CA GLY A 324 -12.52 6.28 -18.26
C GLY A 324 -11.93 5.14 -17.44
N ALA A 325 -11.74 5.32 -16.14
CA ALA A 325 -11.27 4.28 -15.23
C ALA A 325 -12.22 3.08 -15.21
N TRP A 326 -13.53 3.34 -15.06
CA TRP A 326 -14.55 2.29 -15.05
C TRP A 326 -14.61 1.53 -16.39
N SER A 327 -14.47 2.22 -17.53
CA SER A 327 -14.40 1.58 -18.84
C SER A 327 -13.20 0.66 -18.99
N ILE A 328 -12.04 1.09 -18.47
CA ILE A 328 -10.83 0.26 -18.46
C ILE A 328 -11.04 -0.97 -17.58
N ASP A 329 -11.60 -0.82 -16.38
CA ASP A 329 -11.91 -1.94 -15.50
C ASP A 329 -12.85 -2.94 -16.17
N LEU A 330 -13.90 -2.46 -16.84
CA LEU A 330 -14.81 -3.30 -17.58
C LEU A 330 -14.08 -4.10 -18.67
N CYS A 331 -13.20 -3.47 -19.45
CA CYS A 331 -12.38 -4.15 -20.45
C CYS A 331 -11.44 -5.21 -19.84
N VAL A 332 -10.81 -4.89 -18.71
CA VAL A 332 -9.93 -5.82 -17.99
C VAL A 332 -10.73 -7.05 -17.54
N TYR A 333 -11.89 -6.85 -16.89
CA TYR A 333 -12.70 -7.97 -16.39
C TYR A 333 -13.36 -8.77 -17.52
N ALA A 334 -13.76 -8.12 -18.61
CA ALA A 334 -14.22 -8.82 -19.81
C ALA A 334 -13.12 -9.71 -20.39
N THR A 335 -11.88 -9.21 -20.46
CA THR A 335 -10.72 -10.00 -20.90
C THR A 335 -10.48 -11.20 -20.00
N LEU A 336 -10.53 -11.03 -18.68
CA LEU A 336 -10.39 -12.13 -17.72
C LEU A 336 -11.48 -13.16 -17.87
N PHE A 337 -12.73 -12.74 -18.08
CA PHE A 337 -13.86 -13.63 -18.28
C PHE A 337 -13.69 -14.47 -19.55
N VAL A 338 -13.32 -13.84 -20.67
CA VAL A 338 -13.06 -14.55 -21.95
C VAL A 338 -11.91 -15.54 -21.78
N GLN A 339 -10.80 -15.13 -21.15
CA GLN A 339 -9.66 -16.04 -20.90
C GLN A 339 -10.06 -17.22 -20.00
N ALA A 340 -10.92 -17.00 -18.99
CA ALA A 340 -11.45 -18.08 -18.16
C ALA A 340 -12.28 -19.07 -19.00
N LEU A 341 -13.21 -18.57 -19.82
CA LEU A 341 -14.01 -19.42 -20.71
C LEU A 341 -13.14 -20.26 -21.64
N CYS A 342 -12.11 -19.63 -22.28
CA CYS A 342 -11.21 -20.36 -23.19
C CYS A 342 -10.35 -21.43 -22.50
N ARG A 343 -10.18 -21.36 -21.17
CA ARG A 343 -9.44 -22.40 -20.42
C ARG A 343 -10.29 -23.59 -20.03
N PHE A 344 -11.61 -23.44 -20.05
CA PHE A 344 -12.57 -24.51 -19.70
C PHE A 344 -13.32 -25.06 -20.93
N ALA A 345 -13.16 -24.46 -22.11
CA ALA A 345 -13.58 -24.98 -23.39
C ALA A 345 -12.48 -25.84 -24.03
#